data_3552c6d6e656be3d42b86bc97ef35e20
#
_entry.id   3552c6d6e656be3d42b86bc97ef35e20
#
_cell.length_a   1.000
_cell.length_b   1.000
_cell.length_c   1.000
_cell.angle_alpha   90.00
_cell.angle_beta   90.00
_cell.angle_gamma   90.00
#
_symmetry.space_group_name_H-M   'P 1'
#
loop_
_entity.id
_entity.type
_entity.pdbx_description
1 polymer ?
#
loop_
_entity_poly.entity_id
_entity_poly.type
_entity_poly.pdbx_seq_one_letter_code
_entity_poly.pdbx_strand_id
1 'polypeptide(L)'
;MYKICICDDESIFLDKINEIVKVFFSGKSDIHILTFSDSVKFADNIPHADLYLLDVKMPEVSGMELAQKIRSMDLKCSIIFISSLYEPVFDSFLY
;
A
#
# COMPACT_ATOMS: atom_id res chain seq x y z
N MET A 1 -8.29 16.44 0.23
CA MET A 1 -8.49 15.01 0.55
C MET A 1 -7.14 14.28 0.52
N TYR A 2 -6.89 13.51 1.55
CA TYR A 2 -5.68 12.69 1.62
C TYR A 2 -6.04 11.26 1.26
N LYS A 3 -5.49 10.76 0.17
CA LYS A 3 -5.86 9.45 -0.36
C LYS A 3 -4.76 8.43 -0.09
N ILE A 4 -5.14 7.28 0.44
CA ILE A 4 -4.24 6.20 0.79
C ILE A 4 -4.66 4.94 0.04
N CYS A 5 -3.71 4.31 -0.66
CA CYS A 5 -3.94 3.03 -1.32
C CYS A 5 -3.16 1.95 -0.59
N ILE A 6 -3.80 0.83 -0.32
CA ILE A 6 -3.19 -0.32 0.34
C ILE A 6 -3.33 -1.52 -0.58
N CYS A 7 -2.22 -2.18 -0.88
CA CYS A 7 -2.24 -3.36 -1.74
C CYS A 7 -1.51 -4.53 -1.05
N ASP A 8 -2.24 -5.62 -0.81
CA ASP A 8 -1.73 -6.84 -0.20
C ASP A 8 -2.60 -7.99 -0.67
N ASP A 9 -1.97 -9.05 -1.20
CA ASP A 9 -2.71 -10.18 -1.75
C ASP A 9 -3.34 -11.08 -0.68
N GLU A 10 -2.95 -10.93 0.57
CA GLU A 10 -3.57 -11.67 1.68
C GLU A 10 -4.64 -10.81 2.35
N SER A 11 -5.89 -11.20 2.20
CA SER A 11 -7.01 -10.40 2.68
C SER A 11 -6.98 -10.16 4.19
N ILE A 12 -6.47 -11.12 4.96
CA ILE A 12 -6.38 -10.97 6.42
C ILE A 12 -5.42 -9.84 6.78
N PHE A 13 -4.26 -9.80 6.13
CA PHE A 13 -3.30 -8.72 6.35
C PHE A 13 -3.82 -7.39 5.84
N LEU A 14 -4.47 -7.42 4.69
CA LEU A 14 -5.07 -6.22 4.12
C LEU A 14 -6.07 -5.59 5.11
N ASP A 15 -6.92 -6.41 5.71
CA ASP A 15 -7.89 -5.94 6.69
C ASP A 15 -7.21 -5.38 7.93
N LYS A 16 -6.15 -6.02 8.40
CA LYS A 16 -5.41 -5.54 9.57
C LYS A 16 -4.74 -4.20 9.29
N ILE A 17 -4.11 -4.06 8.14
CA ILE A 17 -3.46 -2.81 7.74
C ILE A 17 -4.50 -1.70 7.65
N ASN A 18 -5.63 -2.01 7.04
CA ASN A 18 -6.72 -1.04 6.91
C ASN A 18 -7.20 -0.55 8.27
N GLU A 19 -7.36 -1.46 9.25
CA GLU A 19 -7.77 -1.09 10.60
C GLU A 19 -6.72 -0.22 11.29
N ILE A 20 -5.45 -0.57 11.14
CA ILE A 20 -4.35 0.21 11.73
C ILE A 20 -4.33 1.62 11.14
N VAL A 21 -4.49 1.74 9.84
CA VAL A 21 -4.50 3.03 9.16
C VAL A 21 -5.68 3.86 9.63
N LYS A 22 -6.85 3.26 9.76
CA LYS A 22 -8.04 3.96 10.25
C LYS A 22 -7.82 4.51 11.66
N VAL A 23 -7.23 3.72 12.54
CA VAL A 23 -6.93 4.15 13.90
C VAL A 23 -5.92 5.28 13.89
N PHE A 24 -4.86 5.12 13.11
CA PHE A 24 -3.79 6.12 13.04
C PHE A 24 -4.31 7.48 12.59
N PHE A 25 -5.23 7.49 11.65
CA PHE A 25 -5.81 8.72 11.12
C PHE A 25 -7.13 9.09 11.77
N SER A 26 -7.51 8.42 12.86
CA SER A 26 -8.75 8.75 13.56
C SER A 26 -8.69 10.20 14.06
N GLY A 27 -9.81 10.89 14.00
CA GLY A 27 -9.86 12.30 14.34
C GLY A 27 -9.48 13.24 13.22
N LYS A 28 -8.94 12.71 12.12
CA LYS A 28 -8.67 13.49 10.92
C LYS A 28 -9.83 13.34 9.95
N SER A 29 -10.26 14.46 9.40
CA SER A 29 -11.28 14.43 8.36
C SER A 29 -10.63 14.35 6.99
N ASP A 30 -11.41 13.95 6.02
CA ASP A 30 -10.99 13.97 4.62
C ASP A 30 -9.90 12.96 4.28
N ILE A 31 -9.94 11.80 4.90
CA ILE A 31 -9.07 10.68 4.58
C ILE A 31 -9.86 9.66 3.77
N HIS A 32 -9.29 9.24 2.65
CA HIS A 32 -9.93 8.26 1.77
C HIS A 32 -8.99 7.07 1.59
N ILE A 33 -9.44 5.88 2.00
CA ILE A 33 -8.64 4.66 1.95
C ILE A 33 -9.20 3.71 0.91
N LEU A 34 -8.35 3.27 0.00
CA LEU A 34 -8.69 2.27 -1.01
C LEU A 34 -7.84 1.03 -0.77
N THR A 35 -8.46 -0.14 -0.82
CA THR A 35 -7.76 -1.40 -0.61
C THR A 35 -7.83 -2.27 -1.86
N PHE A 36 -6.74 -2.98 -2.12
CA PHE A 36 -6.61 -3.85 -3.28
C PHE A 36 -5.97 -5.17 -2.85
N SER A 37 -6.61 -6.26 -3.21
CA SER A 37 -6.11 -7.60 -2.91
C SER A 37 -5.49 -8.29 -4.13
N ASP A 38 -5.52 -7.65 -5.28
CA ASP A 38 -5.01 -8.21 -6.53
C ASP A 38 -4.01 -7.23 -7.14
N SER A 39 -2.72 -7.58 -7.07
CA SER A 39 -1.66 -6.71 -7.53
C SER A 39 -1.68 -6.50 -9.04
N VAL A 40 -2.13 -7.49 -9.79
CA VAL A 40 -2.21 -7.37 -11.25
C VAL A 40 -3.26 -6.33 -11.64
N LYS A 41 -4.43 -6.42 -11.05
CA LYS A 41 -5.49 -5.45 -11.33
C LYS A 41 -5.09 -4.06 -10.87
N PHE A 42 -4.42 -3.97 -9.73
CA PHE A 42 -3.93 -2.69 -9.23
C PHE A 42 -2.91 -2.10 -10.20
N ALA A 43 -1.99 -2.93 -10.70
CA ALA A 43 -0.96 -2.48 -11.64
C ALA A 43 -1.56 -1.98 -12.95
N ASP A 44 -2.67 -2.56 -13.36
CA ASP A 44 -3.31 -2.18 -14.62
C ASP A 44 -3.93 -0.78 -14.57
N ASN A 45 -4.33 -0.35 -13.38
CA ASN A 45 -4.97 0.96 -13.25
C ASN A 45 -4.73 1.50 -11.85
N ILE A 46 -3.54 2.03 -11.65
CA ILE A 46 -3.12 2.56 -10.35
C ILE A 46 -3.76 3.93 -10.11
N PRO A 47 -4.60 4.07 -9.08
CA PRO A 47 -5.18 5.38 -8.79
C PRO A 47 -4.13 6.31 -8.21
N HIS A 48 -4.32 7.59 -8.43
CA HIS A 48 -3.47 8.59 -7.81
C HIS A 48 -3.72 8.59 -6.30
N ALA A 49 -2.67 8.62 -5.51
CA ALA A 49 -2.78 8.68 -4.06
C ALA A 49 -1.62 9.46 -3.47
N ASP A 50 -1.80 9.89 -2.24
CA ASP A 50 -0.75 10.59 -1.50
C ASP A 50 0.17 9.60 -0.80
N LEU A 51 -0.36 8.45 -0.44
CA LEU A 51 0.39 7.41 0.25
C LEU A 51 0.00 6.04 -0.29
N TYR A 52 1.01 5.23 -0.59
CA TYR A 52 0.82 3.84 -0.99
C TYR A 52 1.47 2.94 0.05
N LEU A 53 0.70 1.98 0.55
CA LEU A 53 1.21 0.93 1.44
C LEU A 53 1.18 -0.37 0.64
N LEU A 54 2.35 -0.92 0.34
CA LEU A 54 2.49 -2.04 -0.57
C LEU A 54 3.15 -3.22 0.11
N ASP A 55 2.55 -4.40 -0.03
CA ASP A 55 3.21 -5.64 0.37
C ASP A 55 4.39 -5.89 -0.55
N VAL A 56 5.52 -6.29 0.00
CA VAL A 56 6.73 -6.52 -0.77
C VAL A 56 6.58 -7.73 -1.67
N LYS A 57 6.09 -8.84 -1.12
CA LYS A 57 5.98 -10.09 -1.85
C LYS A 57 4.55 -10.39 -2.23
N MET A 58 4.27 -10.27 -3.49
CA MET A 58 2.99 -10.68 -4.06
C MET A 58 3.25 -11.47 -5.32
N PRO A 59 2.42 -12.50 -5.61
CA PRO A 59 2.59 -13.24 -6.85
C PRO A 59 2.37 -12.33 -8.05
N GLU A 60 3.05 -12.62 -9.13
CA GLU A 60 2.94 -11.94 -10.42
C GLU A 60 3.52 -10.53 -10.42
N VAL A 61 2.93 -9.59 -9.67
CA VAL A 61 3.45 -8.22 -9.59
C VAL A 61 3.81 -7.93 -8.14
N SER A 62 5.09 -7.72 -7.90
CA SER A 62 5.59 -7.45 -6.55
C SER A 62 5.38 -5.99 -6.14
N GLY A 63 5.53 -5.73 -4.85
CA GLY A 63 5.47 -4.36 -4.33
C GLY A 63 6.54 -3.47 -4.95
N MET A 64 7.73 -4.02 -5.21
CA MET A 64 8.80 -3.24 -5.84
C MET A 64 8.44 -2.84 -7.27
N GLU A 65 7.82 -3.75 -8.01
CA GLU A 65 7.39 -3.43 -9.37
C GLU A 65 6.30 -2.36 -9.37
N LEU A 66 5.37 -2.45 -8.41
CA LEU A 66 4.34 -1.42 -8.26
C LEU A 66 4.96 -0.07 -7.92
N ALA A 67 5.94 -0.06 -7.01
CA ALA A 67 6.62 1.17 -6.63
C ALA A 67 7.31 1.82 -7.81
N GLN A 68 7.94 1.04 -8.66
CA GLN A 68 8.58 1.55 -9.86
C GLN A 68 7.57 2.19 -10.81
N LYS A 69 6.42 1.54 -11.00
CA LYS A 69 5.35 2.10 -11.81
C LYS A 69 4.83 3.40 -11.22
N ILE A 70 4.62 3.43 -9.91
CA ILE A 70 4.13 4.62 -9.23
C ILE A 70 5.13 5.76 -9.39
N ARG A 71 6.41 5.49 -9.19
CA ARG A 71 7.44 6.52 -9.31
C ARG A 71 7.58 7.07 -10.74
N SER A 72 7.24 6.26 -11.73
CA SER A 72 7.24 6.75 -13.10
C SER A 72 6.10 7.75 -13.35
N MET A 73 5.08 7.73 -12.52
CA MET A 73 3.92 8.61 -12.67
C MET A 73 3.94 9.78 -11.68
N ASP A 74 4.50 9.56 -10.48
CA ASP A 74 4.46 10.55 -9.42
C ASP A 74 5.69 10.40 -8.52
N LEU A 75 6.53 11.42 -8.48
CA LEU A 75 7.72 11.42 -7.65
C LEU A 75 7.48 11.95 -6.24
N LYS A 76 6.30 12.52 -5.99
CA LYS A 76 6.04 13.22 -4.72
C LYS A 76 5.26 12.41 -3.70
N CYS A 77 4.54 11.40 -4.13
CA CYS A 77 3.77 10.57 -3.19
C CYS A 77 4.70 9.77 -2.29
N SER A 78 4.18 9.34 -1.15
CA SER A 78 4.91 8.50 -0.23
C SER A 78 4.60 7.04 -0.51
N ILE A 79 5.63 6.18 -0.44
CA ILE A 79 5.48 4.75 -0.61
C ILE A 79 6.13 4.07 0.59
N ILE A 80 5.38 3.22 1.26
CA ILE A 80 5.88 2.42 2.37
C ILE A 80 5.66 0.96 2.02
N PHE A 81 6.73 0.17 2.10
CA PHE A 81 6.63 -1.27 1.92
C PHE A 81 6.31 -1.93 3.26
N ILE A 82 5.41 -2.88 3.23
CA ILE A 82 5.03 -3.65 4.39
C ILE A 82 5.30 -5.11 4.07
N SER A 83 6.03 -5.79 4.95
CA SER A 83 6.29 -7.21 4.77
C SER A 83 5.28 -8.02 5.57
N SER A 84 4.59 -8.91 4.89
CA SER A 84 3.69 -9.86 5.54
C SER A 84 4.45 -11.10 6.00
N LEU A 85 5.73 -11.22 5.69
CA LEU A 85 6.54 -12.33 6.14
C LEU A 85 6.77 -12.23 7.64
N TYR A 86 6.72 -13.35 8.29
CA TYR A 86 6.98 -13.42 9.70
C TYR A 86 8.48 -13.40 9.94
N GLU A 87 9.07 -12.22 9.86
CA GLU A 87 10.49 -12.01 10.07
C GLU A 87 10.67 -11.05 11.23
N PRO A 88 11.59 -11.36 12.18
CA PRO A 88 11.76 -10.46 13.31
C PRO A 88 12.57 -9.22 13.02
N VAL A 89 12.95 -8.97 11.79
CA VAL A 89 13.90 -7.93 11.47
C VAL A 89 13.25 -6.66 11.00
N PHE A 90 12.50 -6.70 9.91
CA PHE A 90 11.90 -5.49 9.34
C PHE A 90 10.54 -5.78 8.77
N ASP A 91 9.61 -4.88 9.06
CA ASP A 91 8.25 -5.00 8.55
C ASP A 91 7.93 -3.95 7.50
N SER A 92 8.73 -2.91 7.42
CA SER A 92 8.44 -1.86 6.46
C SER A 92 9.70 -1.10 6.06
N PHE A 93 9.63 -0.52 4.86
CA PHE A 93 10.67 0.37 4.36
C PHE A 93 10.00 1.58 3.77
N LEU A 94 10.56 2.76 4.04
CA LEU A 94 10.13 3.99 3.41
C LEU A 94 10.86 4.14 2.08
N TYR A 95 10.09 4.31 1.03
CA TYR A 95 10.66 4.32 -0.31
C TYR A 95 10.58 5.70 -0.94
#